data_44f9037cf6c8da31509302b7cccf15f5
#
_entry.id   44f9037cf6c8da31509302b7cccf15f5
#
_cell.length_a   1.000
_cell.length_b   1.000
_cell.length_c   1.000
_cell.angle_alpha   90.00
_cell.angle_beta   90.00
_cell.angle_gamma   90.00
#
_symmetry.space_group_name_H-M   'P 1'
#
loop_
_entity.id
_entity.type
_entity.pdbx_description
1 polymer ?
#
loop_
_entity_poly.entity_id
_entity_poly.type
_entity_poly.pdbx_seq_one_letter_code
_entity_poly.pdbx_strand_id
1 'polypeptide(L)'
;MMDLELLQFRSKAINHIRSFFLERNYLELDTPSLSPFLIPETCLEVFETKYLEPWSGKEQNLYLVPSPEVYIKQIIAAHKVPVFQISKCYRNVESVGKIHSPEFTMLEYYTMEADYNDSLLLTQDLFLSFANLNYDIPSCMNHPFTKLTMSEAFRLYAGFYLDDCKTSSSLAEKAQNLSIHEPSDKCFSSWAWDDLYELIFVHCVEPSL
;
A
#
# COMPACT_ATOMS: atom_id res chain seq x y z
N MET A 1 -8.45 -1.03 26.98
CA MET A 1 -9.74 -1.68 26.60
C MET A 1 -10.07 -1.16 25.21
N MET A 2 -10.40 -2.03 24.26
CA MET A 2 -10.82 -1.55 22.93
C MET A 2 -12.17 -0.85 23.04
N ASP A 3 -12.28 0.30 22.37
CA ASP A 3 -13.52 1.07 22.30
C ASP A 3 -14.55 0.32 21.45
N LEU A 4 -15.74 0.11 22.00
CA LEU A 4 -16.81 -0.63 21.34
C LEU A 4 -17.34 0.12 20.10
N GLU A 5 -17.42 1.45 20.14
CA GLU A 5 -17.87 2.26 19.01
C GLU A 5 -16.90 2.13 17.84
N LEU A 6 -15.59 2.15 18.11
CA LEU A 6 -14.56 1.93 17.11
C LEU A 6 -14.63 0.53 16.49
N LEU A 7 -14.89 -0.50 17.30
CA LEU A 7 -15.08 -1.87 16.80
C LEU A 7 -16.32 -1.99 15.91
N GLN A 8 -17.42 -1.34 16.28
CA GLN A 8 -18.65 -1.31 15.48
C GLN A 8 -18.44 -0.55 14.17
N PHE A 9 -17.76 0.59 14.23
CA PHE A 9 -17.40 1.36 13.02
C PHE A 9 -16.55 0.51 12.08
N ARG A 10 -15.46 -0.11 12.58
CA ARG A 10 -14.61 -0.99 11.80
C ARG A 10 -15.39 -2.13 11.14
N SER A 11 -16.29 -2.77 11.88
CA SER A 11 -17.12 -3.86 11.34
C SER A 11 -18.00 -3.37 10.20
N LYS A 12 -18.66 -2.21 10.35
CA LYS A 12 -19.50 -1.61 9.31
C LYS A 12 -18.68 -1.19 8.10
N ALA A 13 -17.51 -0.58 8.31
CA ALA A 13 -16.61 -0.17 7.23
C ALA A 13 -16.16 -1.37 6.38
N ILE A 14 -15.73 -2.47 7.01
CA ILE A 14 -15.32 -3.68 6.29
C ILE A 14 -16.50 -4.28 5.50
N ASN A 15 -17.69 -4.34 6.09
CA ASN A 15 -18.88 -4.84 5.39
C ASN A 15 -19.28 -3.93 4.23
N HIS A 16 -19.14 -2.61 4.39
CA HIS A 16 -19.39 -1.65 3.32
C HIS A 16 -18.45 -1.85 2.13
N ILE A 17 -17.15 -1.97 2.39
CA ILE A 17 -16.14 -2.26 1.36
C ILE A 17 -16.50 -3.57 0.63
N ARG A 18 -16.86 -4.61 1.38
CA ARG A 18 -17.27 -5.89 0.79
C ARG A 18 -18.48 -5.74 -0.14
N SER A 19 -19.54 -5.09 0.33
CA SER A 19 -20.73 -4.83 -0.48
C SER A 19 -20.41 -4.02 -1.73
N PHE A 20 -19.57 -2.98 -1.61
CA PHE A 20 -19.15 -2.15 -2.73
C PHE A 20 -18.54 -2.96 -3.89
N PHE A 21 -17.68 -3.91 -3.59
CA PHE A 21 -17.06 -4.77 -4.62
C PHE A 21 -18.01 -5.86 -5.13
N LEU A 22 -18.79 -6.49 -4.24
CA LEU A 22 -19.76 -7.51 -4.64
C LEU A 22 -20.85 -6.95 -5.58
N GLU A 23 -21.36 -5.75 -5.31
CA GLU A 23 -22.33 -5.05 -6.15
C GLU A 23 -21.79 -4.70 -7.55
N ARG A 24 -20.45 -4.66 -7.67
CA ARG A 24 -19.74 -4.46 -8.95
C ARG A 24 -19.26 -5.76 -9.60
N ASN A 25 -19.79 -6.89 -9.14
CA ASN A 25 -19.48 -8.23 -9.66
C ASN A 25 -18.00 -8.65 -9.50
N TYR A 26 -17.30 -8.16 -8.47
CA TYR A 26 -16.02 -8.71 -8.09
C TYR A 26 -16.21 -9.98 -7.27
N LEU A 27 -15.38 -10.98 -7.54
CA LEU A 27 -15.32 -12.21 -6.74
C LEU A 27 -14.48 -11.95 -5.48
N GLU A 28 -15.07 -12.17 -4.32
CA GLU A 28 -14.30 -12.16 -3.06
C GLU A 28 -13.45 -13.43 -2.96
N LEU A 29 -12.16 -13.26 -2.71
CA LEU A 29 -11.23 -14.36 -2.52
C LEU A 29 -10.90 -14.52 -1.02
N ASP A 30 -10.55 -15.75 -0.66
CA ASP A 30 -9.99 -16.14 0.63
C ASP A 30 -8.78 -17.03 0.39
N THR A 31 -7.59 -16.41 0.31
CA THR A 31 -6.35 -17.12 0.02
C THR A 31 -5.58 -17.43 1.30
N PRO A 32 -4.66 -18.41 1.28
CA PRO A 32 -3.90 -18.77 2.48
C PRO A 32 -3.08 -17.61 3.04
N SER A 33 -3.02 -17.49 4.36
CA SER A 33 -2.15 -16.56 5.07
C SER A 33 -0.72 -17.07 5.26
N LEU A 34 -0.49 -18.34 4.96
CA LEU A 34 0.84 -18.97 4.99
C LEU A 34 1.25 -19.35 3.57
N SER A 35 2.47 -19.01 3.20
CA SER A 35 3.05 -19.31 1.90
C SER A 35 4.35 -20.11 2.05
N PRO A 36 4.58 -21.14 1.23
CA PRO A 36 5.90 -21.77 1.14
C PRO A 36 6.89 -20.95 0.30
N PHE A 37 6.45 -19.83 -0.28
CA PHE A 37 7.26 -18.96 -1.14
C PHE A 37 7.28 -17.54 -0.59
N LEU A 38 8.41 -16.87 -0.80
CA LEU A 38 8.55 -15.44 -0.56
C LEU A 38 7.89 -14.65 -1.71
N ILE A 39 7.36 -13.47 -1.36
CA ILE A 39 7.00 -12.49 -2.38
C ILE A 39 8.28 -11.93 -3.01
N PRO A 40 8.35 -11.72 -4.34
CA PRO A 40 9.56 -11.24 -5.00
C PRO A 40 9.73 -9.71 -4.85
N GLU A 41 9.64 -9.20 -3.63
CA GLU A 41 9.86 -7.79 -3.28
C GLU A 41 11.02 -7.68 -2.30
N THR A 42 12.06 -6.98 -2.71
CA THR A 42 13.32 -6.88 -1.95
C THR A 42 13.22 -6.00 -0.71
N CYS A 43 12.20 -5.14 -0.62
CA CYS A 43 12.01 -4.19 0.49
C CYS A 43 11.08 -4.69 1.58
N LEU A 44 10.48 -5.88 1.42
CA LEU A 44 9.55 -6.44 2.40
C LEU A 44 10.20 -7.56 3.21
N GLU A 45 10.30 -7.33 4.51
CA GLU A 45 10.68 -8.38 5.45
C GLU A 45 9.44 -9.16 5.90
N VAL A 46 9.55 -10.49 5.92
CA VAL A 46 8.45 -11.39 6.23
C VAL A 46 8.65 -12.09 7.58
N PHE A 47 7.56 -12.48 8.22
CA PHE A 47 7.63 -13.39 9.36
C PHE A 47 7.81 -14.82 8.87
N GLU A 48 8.85 -15.47 9.36
CA GLU A 48 9.10 -16.89 9.11
C GLU A 48 8.46 -17.75 10.21
N THR A 49 7.93 -18.91 9.82
CA THR A 49 7.44 -19.93 10.74
C THR A 49 7.72 -21.32 10.19
N LYS A 50 7.49 -22.35 11.00
CA LYS A 50 7.72 -23.73 10.62
C LYS A 50 6.46 -24.56 10.78
N TYR A 51 6.11 -25.29 9.76
CA TYR A 51 5.15 -26.38 9.85
C TYR A 51 5.90 -27.66 10.20
N LEU A 52 5.45 -28.33 11.24
CA LEU A 52 5.98 -29.60 11.68
C LEU A 52 5.00 -30.71 11.27
N GLU A 53 5.45 -31.58 10.39
CA GLU A 53 4.64 -32.70 9.93
C GLU A 53 4.46 -33.75 11.05
N PRO A 54 3.23 -34.05 11.49
CA PRO A 54 2.99 -34.78 12.74
C PRO A 54 3.60 -36.17 12.79
N TRP A 55 3.71 -36.84 11.67
CA TRP A 55 4.09 -38.25 11.61
C TRP A 55 5.53 -38.51 11.13
N SER A 56 6.05 -37.63 10.30
CA SER A 56 7.40 -37.78 9.73
C SER A 56 8.47 -36.98 10.48
N GLY A 57 8.07 -36.00 11.28
CA GLY A 57 8.95 -35.05 11.92
C GLY A 57 9.66 -34.10 10.95
N LYS A 58 9.25 -34.07 9.68
CA LYS A 58 9.79 -33.12 8.69
C LYS A 58 9.33 -31.71 9.02
N GLU A 59 10.26 -30.77 8.85
CA GLU A 59 10.00 -29.35 8.97
C GLU A 59 9.86 -28.73 7.56
N GLN A 60 8.87 -27.85 7.40
CA GLN A 60 8.71 -27.02 6.24
C GLN A 60 8.71 -25.56 6.67
N ASN A 61 9.58 -24.76 6.08
CA ASN A 61 9.54 -23.30 6.28
C ASN A 61 8.33 -22.71 5.57
N LEU A 62 7.58 -21.90 6.28
CA LEU A 62 6.46 -21.14 5.78
C LEU A 62 6.64 -19.67 6.18
N TYR A 63 5.99 -18.80 5.44
CA TYR A 63 6.06 -17.35 5.62
C TYR A 63 4.65 -16.81 5.77
N LEU A 64 4.45 -15.89 6.73
CA LEU A 64 3.21 -15.11 6.80
C LEU A 64 3.19 -14.10 5.64
N VAL A 65 2.09 -14.06 4.89
CA VAL A 65 2.00 -13.27 3.67
C VAL A 65 1.96 -11.76 3.98
N PRO A 66 2.82 -10.94 3.36
CA PRO A 66 2.78 -9.48 3.49
C PRO A 66 1.69 -8.84 2.61
N SER A 67 1.19 -9.58 1.63
CA SER A 67 0.07 -9.26 0.73
C SER A 67 -0.49 -10.54 0.14
N PRO A 68 -1.80 -10.64 -0.12
CA PRO A 68 -2.39 -11.78 -0.83
C PRO A 68 -2.03 -11.83 -2.32
N GLU A 69 -1.31 -10.84 -2.85
CA GLU A 69 -0.88 -10.71 -4.24
C GLU A 69 -0.31 -12.00 -4.83
N VAL A 70 0.54 -12.69 -4.06
CA VAL A 70 1.19 -13.96 -4.47
C VAL A 70 0.19 -14.99 -4.99
N TYR A 71 -0.97 -15.08 -4.35
CA TYR A 71 -2.02 -16.01 -4.74
C TYR A 71 -2.99 -15.38 -5.75
N ILE A 72 -3.36 -14.12 -5.56
CA ILE A 72 -4.33 -13.44 -6.41
C ILE A 72 -3.84 -13.37 -7.85
N LYS A 73 -2.57 -13.05 -8.09
CA LYS A 73 -1.99 -13.00 -9.45
C LYS A 73 -2.06 -14.34 -10.18
N GLN A 74 -1.93 -15.46 -9.49
CA GLN A 74 -2.09 -16.79 -10.08
C GLN A 74 -3.54 -17.05 -10.46
N ILE A 75 -4.49 -16.64 -9.63
CA ILE A 75 -5.93 -16.80 -9.86
C ILE A 75 -6.37 -15.98 -11.07
N ILE A 76 -6.00 -14.70 -11.13
CA ILE A 76 -6.38 -13.84 -12.28
C ILE A 76 -5.69 -14.26 -13.58
N ALA A 77 -4.48 -14.79 -13.53
CA ALA A 77 -3.80 -15.33 -14.71
C ALA A 77 -4.55 -16.52 -15.30
N ALA A 78 -5.14 -17.37 -14.45
CA ALA A 78 -5.89 -18.56 -14.86
C ALA A 78 -7.33 -18.24 -15.28
N HIS A 79 -8.02 -17.34 -14.59
CA HIS A 79 -9.48 -17.18 -14.70
C HIS A 79 -9.93 -15.86 -15.31
N LYS A 80 -9.08 -14.81 -15.32
CA LYS A 80 -9.36 -13.49 -15.90
C LYS A 80 -10.70 -12.88 -15.44
N VAL A 81 -10.96 -12.95 -14.15
CA VAL A 81 -12.16 -12.36 -13.52
C VAL A 81 -11.75 -11.25 -12.55
N PRO A 82 -12.58 -10.19 -12.38
CA PRO A 82 -12.33 -9.19 -11.38
C PRO A 82 -12.46 -9.80 -9.98
N VAL A 83 -11.48 -9.51 -9.12
CA VAL A 83 -11.40 -10.11 -7.78
C VAL A 83 -11.05 -9.07 -6.74
N PHE A 84 -11.41 -9.33 -5.50
CA PHE A 84 -10.91 -8.59 -4.35
C PHE A 84 -10.73 -9.52 -3.14
N GLN A 85 -9.93 -9.07 -2.19
CA GLN A 85 -9.74 -9.76 -0.92
C GLN A 85 -9.55 -8.76 0.21
N ILE A 86 -10.16 -9.03 1.36
CA ILE A 86 -9.94 -8.31 2.61
C ILE A 86 -9.34 -9.31 3.59
N SER A 87 -8.04 -9.22 3.84
CA SER A 87 -7.32 -10.20 4.65
C SER A 87 -6.35 -9.57 5.62
N LYS A 88 -5.90 -10.38 6.59
CA LYS A 88 -4.75 -10.05 7.44
C LYS A 88 -3.48 -10.22 6.64
N CYS A 89 -2.60 -9.23 6.77
CA CYS A 89 -1.27 -9.21 6.18
C CYS A 89 -0.24 -8.92 7.27
N TYR A 90 1.00 -9.32 7.02
CA TYR A 90 2.05 -9.34 8.04
C TYR A 90 3.36 -8.83 7.44
N ARG A 91 3.95 -7.80 8.03
CA ARG A 91 5.27 -7.30 7.67
C ARG A 91 6.18 -7.26 8.88
N ASN A 92 7.33 -7.91 8.76
CA ASN A 92 8.37 -7.89 9.80
C ASN A 92 9.24 -6.63 9.65
N VAL A 93 9.96 -6.26 10.72
CA VAL A 93 10.82 -5.06 10.73
C VAL A 93 10.08 -3.77 10.33
N GLU A 94 8.76 -3.78 10.43
CA GLU A 94 7.91 -2.61 10.18
C GLU A 94 7.94 -1.67 11.41
N SER A 95 7.95 -0.38 11.16
CA SER A 95 7.84 0.59 12.24
C SER A 95 6.47 0.47 12.92
N VAL A 96 6.43 0.54 14.26
CA VAL A 96 5.18 0.52 15.01
C VAL A 96 4.79 1.95 15.39
N GLY A 97 3.59 2.36 14.98
CA GLY A 97 3.11 3.72 15.20
C GLY A 97 1.59 3.83 15.21
N LYS A 98 1.08 5.02 15.01
CA LYS A 98 -0.37 5.25 14.94
C LYS A 98 -1.02 4.59 13.74
N ILE A 99 -0.31 4.49 12.62
CA ILE A 99 -0.80 4.00 11.33
C ILE A 99 -0.10 2.71 10.87
N HIS A 100 0.99 2.30 11.50
CA HIS A 100 1.73 1.10 11.14
C HIS A 100 1.69 0.06 12.26
N SER A 101 1.50 -1.19 11.88
CA SER A 101 1.51 -2.37 12.76
C SER A 101 2.06 -3.57 11.98
N PRO A 102 2.79 -4.48 12.65
CA PRO A 102 3.29 -5.71 12.03
C PRO A 102 2.18 -6.62 11.48
N GLU A 103 0.98 -6.53 12.04
CA GLU A 103 -0.24 -7.15 11.51
C GLU A 103 -1.25 -6.05 11.19
N PHE A 104 -1.78 -6.07 9.98
CA PHE A 104 -2.78 -5.12 9.52
C PHE A 104 -3.83 -5.81 8.63
N THR A 105 -4.89 -5.09 8.28
CA THR A 105 -5.90 -5.57 7.35
C THR A 105 -5.73 -4.84 6.03
N MET A 106 -5.55 -5.60 4.96
CA MET A 106 -5.39 -5.09 3.60
C MET A 106 -6.65 -5.38 2.79
N LEU A 107 -7.08 -4.38 2.01
CA LEU A 107 -7.94 -4.57 0.85
C LEU A 107 -7.05 -4.61 -0.38
N GLU A 108 -7.15 -5.66 -1.17
CA GLU A 108 -6.49 -5.77 -2.45
C GLU A 108 -7.52 -6.17 -3.52
N TYR A 109 -7.47 -5.53 -4.70
CA TYR A 109 -8.41 -5.81 -5.77
C TYR A 109 -7.74 -5.71 -7.15
N TYR A 110 -8.29 -6.44 -8.11
CA TYR A 110 -7.82 -6.45 -9.50
C TYR A 110 -9.00 -6.35 -10.44
N THR A 111 -8.94 -5.39 -11.35
CA THR A 111 -9.92 -5.17 -12.41
C THR A 111 -9.36 -5.68 -13.73
N MET A 112 -10.18 -6.39 -14.50
CA MET A 112 -9.76 -6.88 -15.83
C MET A 112 -9.93 -5.78 -16.88
N GLU A 113 -9.04 -5.79 -17.88
CA GLU A 113 -9.07 -4.86 -19.02
C GLU A 113 -9.15 -3.37 -18.61
N ALA A 114 -8.51 -3.03 -17.48
CA ALA A 114 -8.51 -1.71 -16.87
C ALA A 114 -7.08 -1.19 -16.69
N ASP A 115 -6.94 0.11 -16.67
CA ASP A 115 -5.68 0.78 -16.37
C ASP A 115 -5.68 1.46 -15.00
N TYR A 116 -4.60 2.18 -14.67
CA TYR A 116 -4.49 2.90 -13.40
C TYR A 116 -5.51 4.04 -13.24
N ASN A 117 -6.02 4.62 -14.36
CA ASN A 117 -7.07 5.65 -14.28
C ASN A 117 -8.41 5.05 -13.83
N ASP A 118 -8.72 3.85 -14.31
CA ASP A 118 -9.92 3.11 -13.87
C ASP A 118 -9.81 2.76 -12.39
N SER A 119 -8.61 2.36 -11.94
CA SER A 119 -8.35 2.10 -10.52
C SER A 119 -8.47 3.35 -9.65
N LEU A 120 -7.99 4.51 -10.11
CA LEU A 120 -8.17 5.79 -9.43
C LEU A 120 -9.65 6.15 -9.28
N LEU A 121 -10.45 6.00 -10.33
CA LEU A 121 -11.90 6.26 -10.30
C LEU A 121 -12.62 5.30 -9.36
N LEU A 122 -12.32 4.02 -9.42
CA LEU A 122 -12.91 3.01 -8.54
C LEU A 122 -12.56 3.27 -7.07
N THR A 123 -11.31 3.66 -6.79
CA THR A 123 -10.87 4.02 -5.45
C THR A 123 -11.59 5.27 -4.94
N GLN A 124 -11.72 6.30 -5.78
CA GLN A 124 -12.48 7.50 -5.46
C GLN A 124 -13.94 7.17 -5.13
N ASP A 125 -14.59 6.36 -5.96
CA ASP A 125 -15.97 5.93 -5.76
C ASP A 125 -16.15 5.18 -4.44
N LEU A 126 -15.19 4.30 -4.10
CA LEU A 126 -15.16 3.60 -2.83
C LEU A 126 -15.13 4.59 -1.66
N PHE A 127 -14.22 5.56 -1.68
CA PHE A 127 -14.13 6.56 -0.61
C PHE A 127 -15.39 7.43 -0.50
N LEU A 128 -15.92 7.92 -1.62
CA LEU A 128 -17.15 8.69 -1.65
C LEU A 128 -18.36 7.90 -1.13
N SER A 129 -18.38 6.58 -1.34
CA SER A 129 -19.47 5.73 -0.88
C SER A 129 -19.58 5.65 0.66
N PHE A 130 -18.50 5.95 1.38
CA PHE A 130 -18.49 5.98 2.84
C PHE A 130 -19.39 7.08 3.43
N ALA A 131 -19.70 8.14 2.67
CA ALA A 131 -20.66 9.17 3.08
C ALA A 131 -22.03 8.58 3.45
N ASN A 132 -22.38 7.40 2.93
CA ASN A 132 -23.63 6.71 3.21
C ASN A 132 -23.67 5.99 4.56
N LEU A 133 -22.55 5.91 5.29
CA LEU A 133 -22.46 5.18 6.54
C LEU A 133 -22.98 5.92 7.78
N ASN A 134 -23.42 7.18 7.63
CA ASN A 134 -23.87 8.04 8.74
C ASN A 134 -22.85 8.18 9.89
N TYR A 135 -21.58 8.23 9.56
CA TYR A 135 -20.49 8.56 10.48
C TYR A 135 -19.89 9.91 10.11
N ASP A 136 -19.26 10.54 11.08
CA ASP A 136 -18.47 11.74 10.86
C ASP A 136 -17.18 11.35 10.11
N ILE A 137 -17.25 11.42 8.79
CA ILE A 137 -16.13 11.08 7.91
C ILE A 137 -15.33 12.35 7.64
N PRO A 138 -13.97 12.26 7.59
CA PRO A 138 -13.16 13.41 7.22
C PRO A 138 -13.65 14.07 5.92
N SER A 139 -13.74 15.40 5.91
CA SER A 139 -14.27 16.15 4.76
C SER A 139 -13.52 15.86 3.45
N CYS A 140 -12.24 15.53 3.52
CA CYS A 140 -11.43 15.12 2.36
C CYS A 140 -11.95 13.85 1.67
N MET A 141 -12.72 13.00 2.35
CA MET A 141 -13.33 11.80 1.77
C MET A 141 -14.67 12.08 1.07
N ASN A 142 -15.23 13.29 1.19
CA ASN A 142 -16.55 13.66 0.66
C ASN A 142 -16.48 14.43 -0.67
N HIS A 143 -15.30 14.65 -1.22
CA HIS A 143 -15.08 15.38 -2.46
C HIS A 143 -14.27 14.54 -3.44
N PRO A 144 -14.45 14.75 -4.77
CA PRO A 144 -13.57 14.15 -5.75
C PRO A 144 -12.11 14.45 -5.44
N PHE A 145 -11.25 13.46 -5.58
CA PHE A 145 -9.83 13.62 -5.29
C PHE A 145 -9.14 14.48 -6.34
N THR A 146 -8.23 15.33 -5.89
CA THR A 146 -7.34 16.05 -6.80
C THR A 146 -6.39 15.07 -7.45
N LYS A 147 -6.36 15.04 -8.77
CA LYS A 147 -5.45 14.19 -9.54
C LYS A 147 -4.21 15.00 -9.90
N LEU A 148 -3.07 14.57 -9.43
CA LEU A 148 -1.77 15.17 -9.71
C LEU A 148 -0.85 14.12 -10.34
N THR A 149 -0.07 14.53 -11.33
CA THR A 149 1.09 13.75 -11.73
C THR A 149 2.19 13.91 -10.69
N MET A 150 3.10 12.95 -10.61
CA MET A 150 4.24 13.03 -9.69
C MET A 150 5.09 14.28 -9.97
N SER A 151 5.28 14.65 -11.24
CA SER A 151 6.00 15.85 -11.63
C SER A 151 5.32 17.14 -11.15
N GLU A 152 3.98 17.20 -11.21
CA GLU A 152 3.21 18.33 -10.66
C GLU A 152 3.29 18.38 -9.13
N ALA A 153 3.22 17.23 -8.44
CA ALA A 153 3.36 17.17 -7.00
C ALA A 153 4.74 17.67 -6.54
N PHE A 154 5.82 17.24 -7.18
CA PHE A 154 7.17 17.76 -6.90
C PHE A 154 7.29 19.27 -7.18
N ARG A 155 6.69 19.75 -8.26
CA ARG A 155 6.67 21.20 -8.55
C ARG A 155 5.94 21.98 -7.46
N LEU A 156 4.80 21.49 -7.01
CA LEU A 156 3.98 22.17 -5.99
C LEU A 156 4.63 22.19 -4.60
N TYR A 157 5.19 21.07 -4.19
CA TYR A 157 5.59 20.84 -2.80
C TYR A 157 7.12 20.82 -2.59
N ALA A 158 7.90 20.50 -3.62
CA ALA A 158 9.36 20.56 -3.59
C ALA A 158 9.95 21.69 -4.45
N GLY A 159 9.14 22.41 -5.26
CA GLY A 159 9.54 23.61 -5.97
C GLY A 159 10.29 23.38 -7.28
N PHE A 160 10.33 22.15 -7.81
CA PHE A 160 10.96 21.84 -9.11
C PHE A 160 10.19 20.74 -9.84
N TYR A 161 10.35 20.67 -11.17
CA TYR A 161 9.81 19.60 -11.97
C TYR A 161 10.70 18.36 -11.89
N LEU A 162 10.12 17.21 -11.53
CA LEU A 162 10.87 15.95 -11.47
C LEU A 162 11.45 15.55 -12.84
N ASP A 163 10.75 15.85 -13.90
CA ASP A 163 11.18 15.58 -15.28
C ASP A 163 12.49 16.27 -15.67
N ASP A 164 12.84 17.35 -14.99
CA ASP A 164 14.11 18.07 -15.20
C ASP A 164 15.29 17.43 -14.46
N CYS A 165 15.02 16.45 -13.57
CA CYS A 165 15.99 15.84 -12.68
C CYS A 165 16.19 14.35 -12.96
N LYS A 166 16.67 14.02 -14.16
CA LYS A 166 16.82 12.62 -14.63
C LYS A 166 18.09 11.92 -14.14
N THR A 167 18.96 12.61 -13.43
CA THR A 167 20.22 12.06 -12.91
C THR A 167 20.31 12.19 -11.39
N SER A 168 21.07 11.28 -10.76
CA SER A 168 21.34 11.35 -9.31
C SER A 168 21.96 12.70 -8.93
N SER A 169 22.86 13.23 -9.75
CA SER A 169 23.51 14.53 -9.48
C SER A 169 22.51 15.67 -9.42
N SER A 170 21.53 15.70 -10.34
CA SER A 170 20.50 16.75 -10.37
C SER A 170 19.56 16.67 -9.18
N LEU A 171 19.19 15.46 -8.73
CA LEU A 171 18.39 15.29 -7.52
C LEU A 171 19.18 15.58 -6.24
N ALA A 172 20.48 15.21 -6.19
CA ALA A 172 21.33 15.52 -5.04
C ALA A 172 21.45 17.05 -4.82
N GLU A 173 21.61 17.82 -5.90
CA GLU A 173 21.59 19.29 -5.84
C GLU A 173 20.25 19.82 -5.31
N LYS A 174 19.11 19.25 -5.74
CA LYS A 174 17.79 19.65 -5.24
C LYS A 174 17.63 19.30 -3.76
N ALA A 175 18.03 18.11 -3.34
CA ALA A 175 17.96 17.70 -1.93
C ALA A 175 18.76 18.63 -1.02
N GLN A 176 19.95 19.05 -1.42
CA GLN A 176 20.76 20.03 -0.70
C GLN A 176 20.06 21.40 -0.58
N ASN A 177 19.45 21.87 -1.67
CA ASN A 177 18.74 23.16 -1.69
C ASN A 177 17.42 23.14 -0.87
N LEU A 178 16.84 21.99 -0.61
CA LEU A 178 15.62 21.82 0.20
C LEU A 178 15.88 21.79 1.71
N SER A 179 17.13 22.01 2.14
CA SER A 179 17.52 21.96 3.56
C SER A 179 17.24 20.60 4.22
N ILE A 180 17.18 19.54 3.45
CA ILE A 180 17.10 18.17 3.98
C ILE A 180 18.46 17.84 4.60
N HIS A 181 18.43 17.27 5.80
CA HIS A 181 19.68 16.95 6.50
C HIS A 181 20.44 15.83 5.80
N GLU A 182 21.65 16.15 5.32
CA GLU A 182 22.55 15.18 4.72
C GLU A 182 23.23 14.36 5.84
N PRO A 183 23.18 13.03 5.78
CA PRO A 183 23.89 12.19 6.75
C PRO A 183 25.40 12.46 6.73
N SER A 184 26.02 12.51 7.91
CA SER A 184 27.45 12.83 8.04
C SER A 184 28.40 11.78 7.44
N ASP A 185 27.91 10.57 7.24
CA ASP A 185 28.66 9.40 6.74
C ASP A 185 28.45 9.12 5.25
N LYS A 186 27.44 9.72 4.62
CA LYS A 186 27.09 9.44 3.22
C LYS A 186 26.54 10.67 2.50
N CYS A 187 27.37 11.31 1.72
CA CYS A 187 27.00 12.48 0.92
C CYS A 187 25.92 12.14 -0.13
N PHE A 188 24.93 13.02 -0.36
CA PHE A 188 23.88 12.87 -1.35
C PHE A 188 24.39 12.60 -2.77
N SER A 189 25.56 13.11 -3.12
CA SER A 189 26.21 12.85 -4.41
C SER A 189 26.55 11.36 -4.65
N SER A 190 26.58 10.55 -3.59
CA SER A 190 26.82 9.10 -3.65
C SER A 190 25.56 8.23 -3.63
N TRP A 191 24.38 8.87 -3.54
CA TRP A 191 23.10 8.15 -3.48
C TRP A 191 22.59 7.80 -4.87
N ALA A 192 21.83 6.71 -4.97
CA ALA A 192 21.10 6.37 -6.18
C ALA A 192 19.97 7.38 -6.43
N TRP A 193 19.50 7.45 -7.66
CA TRP A 193 18.41 8.35 -8.03
C TRP A 193 17.13 8.03 -7.24
N ASP A 194 16.80 6.75 -7.10
CA ASP A 194 15.61 6.27 -6.40
C ASP A 194 15.65 6.61 -4.90
N ASP A 195 16.82 6.48 -4.25
CA ASP A 195 17.01 6.86 -2.84
C ASP A 195 16.79 8.37 -2.63
N LEU A 196 17.28 9.19 -3.53
CA LEU A 196 17.11 10.66 -3.48
C LEU A 196 15.67 11.06 -3.79
N TYR A 197 15.04 10.39 -4.73
CA TYR A 197 13.63 10.58 -5.05
C TYR A 197 12.76 10.30 -3.81
N GLU A 198 12.94 9.15 -3.20
CA GLU A 198 12.20 8.75 -2.00
C GLU A 198 12.43 9.71 -0.84
N LEU A 199 13.67 10.10 -0.61
CA LEU A 199 14.02 11.08 0.43
C LEU A 199 13.25 12.40 0.25
N ILE A 200 13.26 12.97 -0.96
CA ILE A 200 12.57 14.23 -1.25
C ILE A 200 11.06 14.04 -1.17
N PHE A 201 10.55 12.92 -1.70
CA PHE A 201 9.13 12.61 -1.65
C PHE A 201 8.62 12.57 -0.21
N VAL A 202 9.24 11.77 0.64
CA VAL A 202 8.82 11.60 2.05
C VAL A 202 8.92 12.89 2.86
N HIS A 203 9.93 13.74 2.58
CA HIS A 203 10.13 14.96 3.36
C HIS A 203 9.32 16.17 2.87
N CYS A 204 9.09 16.29 1.57
CA CYS A 204 8.52 17.50 0.98
C CYS A 204 7.16 17.31 0.33
N VAL A 205 6.91 16.15 -0.26
CA VAL A 205 5.72 15.92 -1.09
C VAL A 205 4.63 15.18 -0.31
N GLU A 206 4.93 14.01 0.21
CA GLU A 206 3.97 13.15 0.91
C GLU A 206 3.22 13.85 2.06
N PRO A 207 3.87 14.65 2.93
CA PRO A 207 3.17 15.32 4.04
C PRO A 207 2.14 16.37 3.59
N SER A 208 2.17 16.75 2.30
CA SER A 208 1.32 17.78 1.71
C SER A 208 0.24 17.21 0.78
N LEU A 209 0.26 15.88 0.53
CA LEU A 209 -0.77 15.15 -0.19
C LEU A 209 -1.89 14.73 0.74
#